data_0459e66777e0e0825fcdecaafc735f72
#
_entry.id   0459e66777e0e0825fcdecaafc735f72
#
_cell.length_a   1.000
_cell.length_b   1.000
_cell.length_c   1.000
_cell.angle_alpha   90.00
_cell.angle_beta   90.00
_cell.angle_gamma   90.00
#
_symmetry.space_group_name_H-M   'P 1'
#
loop_
_entity.id
_entity.type
_entity.pdbx_description
1 polymer ?
#
loop_
_entity_poly.entity_id
_entity_poly.type
_entity_poly.pdbx_seq_one_letter_code
_entity_poly.pdbx_strand_id
1 'polypeptide(L)'
;MALTAAGLTGCSSQGIAAEGWLGRSQIVDSTEMALTGCSLMCDPEVAGTIRESATPAQVRDLSEAATDYLSSHGGDEVGMTLTYGKVSFEIGGTRDETATLVDFALTAYSDSRVSSASAYGSGRQVWGPEADLVTMFQEYGGTEDFALSVLSDSGDDNHDTTFSLSTDSDRCDTSESLIAEFDRLLRDPAVTSLRLDLCTRLAVTVTDEPSVDPMVAQVQLLASNPEYSAIEFSVATEEGVPYSITAETPQMDAFFTVLDSTPGVASYSRTDWVLSVEVSDPALFRSVAAMIEATPLPSFISETLVSHAQVSVYLNGDGTLAAQFTTAESILASNAARAADHQISFGSRPHGTLDFKPMNYDEEAGRAIVDAVIAGGLWKTTSTKIAVLGDFVDFTVTADPGSNRLEVTKTNEAQETTRLIEELDGYWAAQTGLG
;
A
#
# COMPACT_ATOMS: atom_id res chain seq x y z
N MET A 1 20.02 9.89 -30.85
CA MET A 1 20.18 8.69 -29.99
C MET A 1 21.54 8.73 -29.30
N ALA A 2 21.80 9.60 -28.35
CA ALA A 2 23.05 9.66 -27.60
C ALA A 2 22.93 10.38 -26.24
N LEU A 3 21.72 10.58 -25.69
CA LEU A 3 21.52 11.30 -24.45
C LEU A 3 21.06 10.42 -23.26
N THR A 4 20.69 9.16 -23.48
CA THR A 4 20.19 8.24 -22.42
C THR A 4 21.28 7.43 -21.72
N ALA A 5 22.53 7.45 -22.18
CA ALA A 5 23.62 6.70 -21.57
C ALA A 5 24.36 7.47 -20.45
N ALA A 6 24.18 8.79 -20.33
CA ALA A 6 24.94 9.60 -19.38
C ALA A 6 24.36 9.62 -17.96
N GLY A 7 23.06 9.38 -17.80
CA GLY A 7 22.40 9.32 -16.47
C GLY A 7 22.66 8.02 -15.74
N LEU A 8 22.59 6.90 -16.44
CA LEU A 8 22.83 5.55 -15.88
C LEU A 8 24.30 5.31 -15.48
N THR A 9 25.25 6.04 -16.05
CA THR A 9 26.66 5.91 -15.72
C THR A 9 27.06 6.69 -14.44
N GLY A 10 26.27 7.66 -14.01
CA GLY A 10 26.54 8.47 -12.83
C GLY A 10 26.30 7.69 -11.54
N CYS A 11 25.07 7.21 -11.34
CA CYS A 11 24.65 6.50 -10.10
C CYS A 11 25.40 5.18 -9.92
N SER A 12 25.62 4.40 -10.99
CA SER A 12 26.39 3.16 -10.91
C SER A 12 27.86 3.41 -10.54
N SER A 13 28.45 4.53 -10.96
CA SER A 13 29.85 4.87 -10.62
C SER A 13 30.01 5.22 -9.13
N GLN A 14 29.02 5.86 -8.52
CA GLN A 14 29.03 6.18 -7.08
C GLN A 14 28.85 4.93 -6.24
N GLY A 15 27.94 4.01 -6.61
CA GLY A 15 27.78 2.72 -5.96
C GLY A 15 29.06 1.87 -6.01
N ILE A 16 29.70 1.77 -7.18
CA ILE A 16 31.01 1.07 -7.33
C ILE A 16 32.08 1.70 -6.45
N ALA A 17 32.11 3.05 -6.36
CA ALA A 17 33.08 3.73 -5.52
C ALA A 17 32.83 3.49 -4.03
N ALA A 18 31.58 3.47 -3.60
CA ALA A 18 31.17 3.20 -2.22
C ALA A 18 31.47 1.73 -1.85
N GLU A 19 31.13 0.78 -2.71
CA GLU A 19 31.48 -0.63 -2.54
C GLU A 19 33.01 -0.81 -2.41
N GLY A 20 33.77 -0.21 -3.32
CA GLY A 20 35.24 -0.27 -3.30
C GLY A 20 35.86 0.43 -2.08
N TRP A 21 35.20 1.46 -1.53
CA TRP A 21 35.61 2.10 -0.28
C TRP A 21 35.35 1.16 0.91
N LEU A 22 34.15 0.62 1.03
CA LEU A 22 33.74 -0.31 2.09
C LEU A 22 34.60 -1.57 2.13
N GLY A 23 34.86 -2.18 0.95
CA GLY A 23 35.67 -3.39 0.81
C GLY A 23 37.15 -3.24 1.20
N ARG A 24 37.63 -2.01 1.41
CA ARG A 24 39.00 -1.77 1.95
C ARG A 24 39.09 -1.83 3.47
N SER A 25 37.96 -1.88 4.15
CA SER A 25 37.93 -2.00 5.61
C SER A 25 38.40 -3.39 6.05
N GLN A 26 39.28 -3.43 7.06
CA GLN A 26 39.83 -4.70 7.57
C GLN A 26 38.80 -5.56 8.30
N ILE A 27 37.68 -4.97 8.73
CA ILE A 27 36.63 -5.67 9.45
C ILE A 27 35.45 -6.08 8.54
N VAL A 28 35.48 -5.71 7.26
CA VAL A 28 34.50 -6.15 6.27
C VAL A 28 34.98 -7.44 5.62
N ASP A 29 34.08 -8.42 5.51
CA ASP A 29 34.35 -9.74 4.93
C ASP A 29 33.98 -9.80 3.46
N SER A 30 32.83 -9.22 3.10
CA SER A 30 32.34 -9.14 1.74
C SER A 30 31.55 -7.88 1.50
N THR A 31 31.50 -7.44 0.24
CA THR A 31 30.65 -6.34 -0.23
C THR A 31 29.92 -6.76 -1.48
N GLU A 32 28.72 -6.24 -1.68
CA GLU A 32 27.90 -6.44 -2.86
C GLU A 32 27.19 -5.14 -3.21
N MET A 33 27.10 -4.81 -4.50
CA MET A 33 26.34 -3.68 -4.99
C MET A 33 25.19 -4.17 -5.87
N ALA A 34 23.97 -3.71 -5.56
CA ALA A 34 22.78 -3.91 -6.36
C ALA A 34 22.27 -2.57 -6.91
N LEU A 35 21.53 -2.62 -7.99
CA LEU A 35 20.77 -1.48 -8.51
C LEU A 35 19.28 -1.74 -8.26
N THR A 36 18.65 -0.90 -7.48
CA THR A 36 17.23 -0.98 -7.12
C THR A 36 16.43 0.09 -7.83
N GLY A 37 15.12 -0.06 -7.93
CA GLY A 37 14.22 0.99 -8.46
C GLY A 37 14.37 1.31 -9.95
N CYS A 38 14.89 0.43 -10.79
CA CYS A 38 15.28 0.70 -12.18
C CYS A 38 14.11 0.87 -13.16
N SER A 39 13.12 1.71 -12.89
CA SER A 39 12.10 2.08 -13.89
C SER A 39 12.49 3.32 -14.73
N LEU A 40 13.07 4.34 -14.09
CA LEU A 40 13.58 5.57 -14.75
C LEU A 40 14.94 6.02 -14.19
N MET A 41 15.20 5.81 -12.90
CA MET A 41 16.49 5.99 -12.25
C MET A 41 16.75 4.74 -11.41
N CYS A 42 18.01 4.31 -11.36
CA CYS A 42 18.43 3.20 -10.51
C CYS A 42 19.21 3.76 -9.35
N ASP A 43 18.76 3.44 -8.15
CA ASP A 43 19.47 3.80 -6.93
C ASP A 43 20.46 2.68 -6.57
N PRO A 44 21.76 2.95 -6.51
CA PRO A 44 22.73 1.97 -6.10
C PRO A 44 22.61 1.69 -4.60
N GLU A 45 22.52 0.42 -4.25
CA GLU A 45 22.51 -0.07 -2.89
C GLU A 45 23.76 -0.91 -2.65
N VAL A 46 24.54 -0.57 -1.62
CA VAL A 46 25.78 -1.25 -1.25
C VAL A 46 25.54 -2.01 0.06
N ALA A 47 25.66 -3.32 0.01
CA ALA A 47 25.61 -4.18 1.17
C ALA A 47 27.03 -4.58 1.60
N GLY A 48 27.29 -4.58 2.91
CA GLY A 48 28.54 -5.02 3.47
C GLY A 48 28.35 -6.00 4.64
N THR A 49 29.08 -7.12 4.62
CA THR A 49 29.09 -8.06 5.74
C THR A 49 30.30 -7.81 6.61
N ILE A 50 30.07 -7.52 7.90
CA ILE A 50 31.10 -7.30 8.91
C ILE A 50 31.50 -8.65 9.50
N ARG A 51 32.80 -8.85 9.70
CA ARG A 51 33.33 -10.08 10.33
C ARG A 51 32.81 -10.24 11.74
N GLU A 52 32.40 -11.44 12.10
CA GLU A 52 31.95 -11.75 13.47
C GLU A 52 33.03 -11.48 14.55
N SER A 53 34.29 -11.47 14.17
CA SER A 53 35.40 -11.13 15.06
C SER A 53 35.57 -9.65 15.34
N ALA A 54 34.81 -8.78 14.64
CA ALA A 54 34.83 -7.34 14.90
C ALA A 54 34.21 -7.04 16.28
N THR A 55 34.78 -6.07 16.95
CA THR A 55 34.22 -5.60 18.23
C THR A 55 33.10 -4.57 18.01
N PRO A 56 32.16 -4.41 18.96
CA PRO A 56 31.14 -3.36 18.86
C PRO A 56 31.70 -1.95 18.60
N ALA A 57 32.87 -1.62 19.17
CA ALA A 57 33.54 -0.35 18.93
C ALA A 57 33.96 -0.20 17.46
N GLN A 58 34.55 -1.25 16.88
CA GLN A 58 34.94 -1.26 15.47
C GLN A 58 33.74 -1.16 14.53
N VAL A 59 32.59 -1.76 14.90
CA VAL A 59 31.34 -1.62 14.13
C VAL A 59 30.87 -0.17 14.14
N ARG A 60 30.87 0.51 15.31
CA ARG A 60 30.54 1.94 15.40
C ARG A 60 31.48 2.82 14.59
N ASP A 61 32.80 2.61 14.73
CA ASP A 61 33.81 3.38 14.01
C ASP A 61 33.64 3.26 12.49
N LEU A 62 33.35 2.03 11.98
CA LEU A 62 33.10 1.80 10.57
C LEU A 62 31.81 2.53 10.11
N SER A 63 30.75 2.46 10.91
CA SER A 63 29.46 3.06 10.57
C SER A 63 29.54 4.60 10.53
N GLU A 64 30.24 5.23 11.48
CA GLU A 64 30.51 6.67 11.45
C GLU A 64 31.34 7.06 10.22
N ALA A 65 32.39 6.28 9.91
CA ALA A 65 33.19 6.51 8.71
C ALA A 65 32.40 6.34 7.42
N ALA A 66 31.44 5.40 7.39
CA ALA A 66 30.54 5.20 6.27
C ALA A 66 29.59 6.40 6.06
N THR A 67 29.00 6.93 7.16
CA THR A 67 28.20 8.17 7.09
C THR A 67 29.03 9.34 6.56
N ASP A 68 30.24 9.54 7.05
CA ASP A 68 31.12 10.60 6.55
C ASP A 68 31.48 10.44 5.07
N TYR A 69 31.72 9.20 4.66
CA TYR A 69 32.00 8.89 3.27
C TYR A 69 30.81 9.22 2.37
N LEU A 70 29.60 8.73 2.70
CA LEU A 70 28.39 9.00 1.95
C LEU A 70 28.10 10.50 1.89
N SER A 71 28.12 11.20 3.01
CA SER A 71 27.88 12.67 3.07
C SER A 71 28.83 13.48 2.20
N SER A 72 30.08 13.00 2.00
CA SER A 72 31.08 13.71 1.19
C SER A 72 31.08 13.29 -0.29
N HIS A 73 30.40 12.20 -0.67
CA HIS A 73 30.44 11.61 -2.02
C HIS A 73 29.05 11.42 -2.65
N GLY A 74 28.05 12.20 -2.29
CA GLY A 74 26.71 12.16 -2.87
C GLY A 74 25.77 11.16 -2.16
N GLY A 75 25.74 11.19 -0.84
CA GLY A 75 25.04 10.25 0.03
C GLY A 75 23.52 10.11 -0.17
N ASP A 76 22.86 11.08 -0.79
CA ASP A 76 21.43 10.98 -1.09
C ASP A 76 21.12 10.06 -2.29
N GLU A 77 22.16 9.59 -2.99
CA GLU A 77 22.04 8.78 -4.21
C GLU A 77 22.53 7.32 -4.02
N VAL A 78 23.07 6.96 -2.85
CA VAL A 78 23.63 5.62 -2.57
C VAL A 78 23.13 5.12 -1.23
N GLY A 79 22.30 4.08 -1.22
CA GLY A 79 21.95 3.33 -0.01
C GLY A 79 23.13 2.47 0.47
N MET A 80 23.35 2.38 1.79
CA MET A 80 24.35 1.46 2.35
C MET A 80 23.78 0.71 3.53
N THR A 81 23.87 -0.63 3.48
CA THR A 81 23.43 -1.55 4.54
C THR A 81 24.60 -2.38 5.03
N LEU A 82 24.76 -2.49 6.35
CA LEU A 82 25.78 -3.32 6.98
C LEU A 82 25.12 -4.45 7.75
N THR A 83 25.69 -5.67 7.59
CA THR A 83 25.26 -6.85 8.33
C THR A 83 26.37 -7.28 9.29
N TYR A 84 26.03 -7.46 10.57
CA TYR A 84 26.92 -7.95 11.61
C TYR A 84 26.31 -9.17 12.31
N GLY A 85 26.78 -10.35 11.98
CA GLY A 85 26.20 -11.61 12.44
C GLY A 85 24.71 -11.72 12.06
N LYS A 86 23.84 -11.73 13.07
CA LYS A 86 22.39 -11.86 12.92
C LYS A 86 21.63 -10.53 12.71
N VAL A 87 22.34 -9.40 12.66
CA VAL A 87 21.70 -8.09 12.57
C VAL A 87 22.13 -7.32 11.33
N SER A 88 21.17 -6.62 10.72
CA SER A 88 21.40 -5.73 9.57
C SER A 88 20.94 -4.31 9.92
N PHE A 89 21.68 -3.30 9.47
CA PHE A 89 21.30 -1.91 9.69
C PHE A 89 21.75 -1.02 8.53
N GLU A 90 20.95 0.00 8.28
CA GLU A 90 21.23 1.02 7.27
C GLU A 90 22.20 2.07 7.83
N ILE A 91 23.02 2.64 6.98
CA ILE A 91 23.81 3.85 7.29
C ILE A 91 22.93 5.06 7.01
N GLY A 92 22.54 5.77 8.06
CA GLY A 92 21.69 6.95 7.97
C GLY A 92 22.36 8.16 7.33
N GLY A 93 21.54 9.15 6.95
CA GLY A 93 22.00 10.40 6.36
C GLY A 93 22.83 11.27 7.31
N THR A 94 22.71 11.07 8.61
CA THR A 94 23.44 11.80 9.66
C THR A 94 24.15 10.83 10.61
N ARG A 95 25.17 11.36 11.34
CA ARG A 95 25.87 10.56 12.35
C ARG A 95 24.96 10.15 13.51
N ASP A 96 24.05 11.01 13.94
CA ASP A 96 23.16 10.74 15.07
C ASP A 96 22.16 9.65 14.70
N GLU A 97 21.62 9.69 13.48
CA GLU A 97 20.75 8.66 12.94
C GLU A 97 21.49 7.32 12.83
N THR A 98 22.67 7.30 12.22
CA THR A 98 23.51 6.10 12.14
C THR A 98 23.84 5.54 13.53
N ALA A 99 24.19 6.38 14.50
CA ALA A 99 24.48 5.94 15.86
C ALA A 99 23.27 5.25 16.49
N THR A 100 22.07 5.80 16.31
CA THR A 100 20.82 5.19 16.80
C THR A 100 20.56 3.81 16.18
N LEU A 101 20.75 3.67 14.85
CA LEU A 101 20.60 2.41 14.14
C LEU A 101 21.60 1.36 14.61
N VAL A 102 22.85 1.75 14.75
CA VAL A 102 23.95 0.88 15.21
C VAL A 102 23.76 0.43 16.65
N ASP A 103 23.34 1.34 17.55
CA ASP A 103 23.12 0.99 18.96
C ASP A 103 21.97 0.01 19.12
N PHE A 104 20.88 0.17 18.35
CA PHE A 104 19.81 -0.82 18.28
C PHE A 104 20.36 -2.18 17.79
N ALA A 105 21.07 -2.18 16.65
CA ALA A 105 21.63 -3.41 16.06
C ALA A 105 22.57 -4.14 17.03
N LEU A 106 23.46 -3.43 17.72
CA LEU A 106 24.38 -4.02 18.70
C LEU A 106 23.66 -4.54 19.95
N THR A 107 22.58 -3.88 20.39
CA THR A 107 21.71 -4.35 21.47
C THR A 107 21.06 -5.68 21.05
N ALA A 108 20.45 -5.74 19.86
CA ALA A 108 19.82 -6.93 19.32
C ALA A 108 20.83 -8.05 19.07
N TYR A 109 22.03 -7.73 18.60
CA TYR A 109 23.12 -8.70 18.43
C TYR A 109 23.51 -9.41 19.73
N SER A 110 23.55 -8.66 20.84
CA SER A 110 23.93 -9.17 22.16
C SER A 110 22.83 -9.97 22.87
N ASP A 111 21.57 -9.80 22.46
CA ASP A 111 20.43 -10.51 23.05
C ASP A 111 20.32 -11.94 22.49
N SER A 112 20.45 -12.93 23.37
CA SER A 112 20.41 -14.35 22.97
C SER A 112 19.02 -14.82 22.50
N ARG A 113 17.95 -14.08 22.81
CA ARG A 113 16.58 -14.39 22.37
C ARG A 113 16.37 -13.98 20.90
N VAL A 114 17.09 -12.97 20.43
CA VAL A 114 16.99 -12.49 19.07
C VAL A 114 17.65 -13.49 18.12
N SER A 115 16.92 -13.95 17.13
CA SER A 115 17.42 -14.78 16.02
C SER A 115 17.92 -13.92 14.85
N SER A 116 17.17 -12.83 14.55
CA SER A 116 17.51 -11.85 13.54
C SER A 116 17.00 -10.46 13.94
N ALA A 117 17.64 -9.40 13.45
CA ALA A 117 17.11 -8.04 13.58
C ALA A 117 17.50 -7.16 12.40
N SER A 118 16.68 -6.15 12.13
CA SER A 118 16.97 -5.13 11.13
C SER A 118 16.61 -3.73 11.60
N ALA A 119 17.37 -2.73 11.15
CA ALA A 119 17.15 -1.33 11.47
C ALA A 119 17.34 -0.47 10.22
N TYR A 120 16.25 0.11 9.70
CA TYR A 120 16.23 0.93 8.49
C TYR A 120 15.44 2.21 8.73
N GLY A 121 15.98 3.37 8.36
CA GLY A 121 15.31 4.65 8.51
C GLY A 121 14.62 4.79 9.88
N SER A 122 13.29 4.96 9.89
CA SER A 122 12.48 4.99 11.12
C SER A 122 12.01 3.61 11.61
N GLY A 123 12.26 2.53 10.87
CA GLY A 123 11.76 1.17 11.18
C GLY A 123 12.78 0.29 11.88
N ARG A 124 12.33 -0.51 12.84
CA ARG A 124 13.08 -1.53 13.58
C ARG A 124 12.30 -2.82 13.57
N GLN A 125 12.99 -3.93 13.30
CA GLN A 125 12.37 -5.26 13.34
C GLN A 125 13.26 -6.20 14.14
N VAL A 126 12.64 -7.04 14.97
CA VAL A 126 13.33 -8.03 15.79
C VAL A 126 12.57 -9.35 15.67
N TRP A 127 13.29 -10.44 15.40
CA TRP A 127 12.74 -11.81 15.37
C TRP A 127 13.24 -12.59 16.56
N GLY A 128 12.33 -13.36 17.17
CA GLY A 128 12.68 -14.20 18.29
C GLY A 128 11.58 -15.21 18.67
N PRO A 129 11.74 -15.92 19.79
CA PRO A 129 10.77 -16.92 20.22
C PRO A 129 9.41 -16.29 20.53
N GLU A 130 8.33 -16.96 20.13
CA GLU A 130 6.95 -16.56 20.38
C GLU A 130 6.70 -16.21 21.86
N ALA A 131 7.20 -17.02 22.79
CA ALA A 131 7.02 -16.82 24.22
C ALA A 131 7.63 -15.51 24.77
N ASP A 132 8.56 -14.90 24.04
CA ASP A 132 9.28 -13.69 24.45
C ASP A 132 8.80 -12.41 23.73
N LEU A 133 7.88 -12.50 22.76
CA LEU A 133 7.45 -11.38 21.89
C LEU A 133 7.05 -10.14 22.69
N VAL A 134 6.17 -10.28 23.67
CA VAL A 134 5.69 -9.15 24.49
C VAL A 134 6.83 -8.54 25.32
N THR A 135 7.67 -9.38 25.91
CA THR A 135 8.81 -8.93 26.70
C THR A 135 9.83 -8.19 25.83
N MET A 136 10.14 -8.76 24.67
CA MET A 136 11.05 -8.13 23.70
C MET A 136 10.47 -6.81 23.19
N PHE A 137 9.18 -6.75 22.88
CA PHE A 137 8.54 -5.51 22.45
C PHE A 137 8.66 -4.41 23.50
N GLN A 138 8.41 -4.73 24.78
CA GLN A 138 8.54 -3.78 25.88
C GLN A 138 9.99 -3.30 26.10
N GLU A 139 10.96 -4.21 25.95
CA GLU A 139 12.37 -3.90 26.15
C GLU A 139 12.98 -3.09 24.98
N TYR A 140 12.52 -3.34 23.73
CA TYR A 140 13.03 -2.65 22.55
C TYR A 140 12.25 -1.36 22.21
N GLY A 141 11.04 -1.19 22.75
CA GLY A 141 10.16 -0.06 22.46
C GLY A 141 10.49 1.25 23.18
N GLY A 142 11.68 1.38 23.78
CA GLY A 142 12.02 2.43 24.72
C GLY A 142 12.37 3.82 24.14
N THR A 143 12.24 4.08 22.85
CA THR A 143 12.47 5.42 22.29
C THR A 143 11.35 5.79 21.30
N GLU A 144 10.82 6.99 21.47
CA GLU A 144 9.57 7.49 20.89
C GLU A 144 9.61 7.84 19.38
N ASP A 145 10.71 7.56 18.65
CA ASP A 145 10.92 8.14 17.33
C ASP A 145 11.04 7.11 16.19
N PHE A 146 10.64 5.85 16.39
CA PHE A 146 10.70 4.83 15.33
C PHE A 146 9.59 3.79 15.44
N ALA A 147 9.20 3.21 14.29
CA ALA A 147 8.33 2.05 14.25
C ALA A 147 9.09 0.80 14.70
N LEU A 148 8.49 0.02 15.62
CA LEU A 148 9.04 -1.25 16.09
C LEU A 148 8.10 -2.40 15.72
N SER A 149 8.66 -3.47 15.15
CA SER A 149 7.97 -4.73 14.96
C SER A 149 8.77 -5.85 15.62
N VAL A 150 8.11 -6.61 16.49
CA VAL A 150 8.65 -7.85 17.06
C VAL A 150 7.87 -9.02 16.49
N LEU A 151 8.59 -9.98 15.92
CA LEU A 151 8.04 -11.03 15.09
C LEU A 151 8.50 -12.39 15.62
N SER A 152 7.61 -13.40 15.54
CA SER A 152 8.00 -14.77 15.88
C SER A 152 8.86 -15.38 14.80
N ASP A 153 9.81 -16.22 15.24
CA ASP A 153 10.53 -17.11 14.34
C ASP A 153 9.55 -18.17 13.81
N SER A 154 9.25 -18.14 12.52
CA SER A 154 8.35 -19.11 11.88
C SER A 154 8.99 -20.49 11.67
N GLY A 155 10.27 -20.66 11.95
CA GLY A 155 11.00 -21.92 11.73
C GLY A 155 11.13 -22.37 10.28
N ASP A 156 10.47 -21.72 9.35
CA ASP A 156 10.53 -21.95 7.90
C ASP A 156 11.20 -20.78 7.19
N ASP A 157 12.01 -21.08 6.17
CA ASP A 157 12.77 -20.10 5.38
C ASP A 157 11.90 -19.07 4.62
N ASN A 158 10.57 -19.18 4.67
CA ASN A 158 9.62 -18.32 3.96
C ASN A 158 9.18 -17.06 4.71
N HIS A 159 9.66 -16.82 5.94
CA HIS A 159 9.33 -15.62 6.73
C HIS A 159 7.83 -15.32 6.91
N ASP A 160 6.94 -16.31 6.78
CA ASP A 160 5.53 -16.14 7.15
C ASP A 160 5.44 -16.05 8.68
N THR A 161 5.53 -14.82 9.17
CA THR A 161 5.42 -14.52 10.60
C THR A 161 4.03 -14.82 11.09
N THR A 162 3.91 -15.84 11.93
CA THR A 162 2.64 -16.26 12.54
C THR A 162 2.21 -15.30 13.65
N PHE A 163 3.15 -14.73 14.38
CA PHE A 163 2.88 -13.82 15.48
C PHE A 163 3.70 -12.54 15.35
N SER A 164 3.04 -11.38 15.45
CA SER A 164 3.71 -10.09 15.36
C SER A 164 3.04 -9.05 16.26
N LEU A 165 3.89 -8.25 16.89
CA LEU A 165 3.49 -7.10 17.68
C LEU A 165 4.26 -5.88 17.18
N SER A 166 3.55 -4.87 16.69
CA SER A 166 4.16 -3.69 16.08
C SER A 166 3.53 -2.39 16.57
N THR A 167 4.31 -1.32 16.47
CA THR A 167 3.85 0.06 16.60
C THR A 167 4.34 0.87 15.41
N ASP A 168 3.56 1.84 14.97
CA ASP A 168 3.93 2.76 13.90
C ASP A 168 4.78 3.91 14.48
N SER A 169 5.54 4.61 13.61
CA SER A 169 6.31 5.81 13.94
C SER A 169 5.42 6.99 14.37
N ASP A 170 4.17 7.02 13.90
CA ASP A 170 3.21 8.01 14.33
C ASP A 170 2.68 7.61 15.72
N ARG A 171 3.02 8.43 16.71
CA ARG A 171 2.73 8.22 18.13
C ARG A 171 1.29 7.80 18.38
N CYS A 172 1.06 6.57 18.78
CA CYS A 172 -0.18 6.19 19.42
C CYS A 172 0.07 5.87 20.89
N ASP A 173 -0.89 6.27 21.75
CA ASP A 173 -0.87 5.91 23.15
C ASP A 173 -0.92 4.39 23.26
N THR A 174 0.21 3.79 23.62
CA THR A 174 0.34 2.35 23.77
C THR A 174 -0.57 1.90 24.88
N SER A 175 -1.65 1.20 24.56
CA SER A 175 -2.55 0.63 25.55
C SER A 175 -1.92 -0.61 26.17
N GLU A 176 -1.44 -0.51 27.40
CA GLU A 176 -0.92 -1.66 28.17
C GLU A 176 -1.95 -2.78 28.26
N SER A 177 -3.24 -2.42 28.31
CA SER A 177 -4.34 -3.38 28.34
C SER A 177 -4.47 -4.17 27.04
N LEU A 178 -4.23 -3.53 25.87
CA LEU A 178 -4.28 -4.22 24.58
C LEU A 178 -3.09 -5.18 24.39
N ILE A 179 -1.91 -4.79 24.87
CA ILE A 179 -0.74 -5.69 24.91
C ILE A 179 -1.00 -6.88 25.83
N ALA A 180 -1.64 -6.68 26.98
CA ALA A 180 -2.02 -7.77 27.88
C ALA A 180 -3.05 -8.74 27.24
N GLU A 181 -4.00 -8.20 26.45
CA GLU A 181 -4.93 -9.04 25.68
C GLU A 181 -4.22 -9.79 24.56
N PHE A 182 -3.27 -9.16 23.86
CA PHE A 182 -2.42 -9.85 22.90
C PHE A 182 -1.67 -11.02 23.56
N ASP A 183 -1.03 -10.80 24.72
CA ASP A 183 -0.33 -11.85 25.48
C ASP A 183 -1.27 -12.98 25.90
N ARG A 184 -2.52 -12.66 26.23
CA ARG A 184 -3.54 -13.66 26.56
C ARG A 184 -3.95 -14.48 25.33
N LEU A 185 -4.20 -13.82 24.20
CA LEU A 185 -4.56 -14.47 22.92
C LEU A 185 -3.42 -15.34 22.39
N LEU A 186 -2.18 -14.88 22.52
CA LEU A 186 -0.98 -15.63 22.14
C LEU A 186 -0.89 -17.01 22.81
N ARG A 187 -1.46 -17.14 24.02
CA ARG A 187 -1.49 -18.41 24.78
C ARG A 187 -2.72 -19.27 24.53
N ASP A 188 -3.66 -18.81 23.70
CA ASP A 188 -4.84 -19.57 23.36
C ASP A 188 -4.49 -20.65 22.32
N PRO A 189 -4.67 -21.94 22.60
CA PRO A 189 -4.29 -23.01 21.69
C PRO A 189 -5.13 -23.04 20.40
N ALA A 190 -6.23 -22.30 20.33
CA ALA A 190 -7.01 -22.15 19.10
C ALA A 190 -6.42 -21.10 18.16
N VAL A 191 -5.48 -20.27 18.62
CA VAL A 191 -4.85 -19.20 17.81
C VAL A 191 -3.63 -19.74 17.10
N THR A 192 -3.60 -19.65 15.77
CA THR A 192 -2.47 -20.06 14.92
C THR A 192 -1.67 -18.88 14.42
N SER A 193 -2.31 -17.69 14.34
CA SER A 193 -1.61 -16.46 13.99
C SER A 193 -2.24 -15.28 14.72
N LEU A 194 -1.40 -14.34 15.14
CA LEU A 194 -1.84 -13.15 15.86
C LEU A 194 -0.98 -11.95 15.48
N ARG A 195 -1.61 -10.92 14.95
CA ARG A 195 -0.95 -9.68 14.60
C ARG A 195 -1.59 -8.51 15.32
N LEU A 196 -0.79 -7.75 16.06
CA LEU A 196 -1.20 -6.50 16.67
C LEU A 196 -0.34 -5.36 16.14
N ASP A 197 -0.97 -4.45 15.42
CA ASP A 197 -0.47 -3.11 15.13
C ASP A 197 -1.15 -2.15 16.11
N LEU A 198 -0.44 -1.70 17.13
CA LEU A 198 -0.99 -1.03 18.31
C LEU A 198 -1.91 0.17 17.99
N CYS A 199 -1.65 0.86 16.87
CA CYS A 199 -2.41 2.05 16.49
C CYS A 199 -3.60 1.73 15.59
N THR A 200 -3.62 0.57 14.93
CA THR A 200 -4.51 0.37 13.80
C THR A 200 -5.25 -0.97 13.81
N ARG A 201 -4.62 -2.09 14.23
CA ARG A 201 -5.20 -3.40 13.94
C ARG A 201 -4.83 -4.49 14.94
N LEU A 202 -5.81 -5.35 15.27
CA LEU A 202 -5.63 -6.67 15.88
C LEU A 202 -6.27 -7.75 14.99
N ALA A 203 -5.45 -8.60 14.38
CA ALA A 203 -5.89 -9.71 13.54
C ALA A 203 -5.58 -11.05 14.22
N VAL A 204 -6.58 -11.92 14.31
CA VAL A 204 -6.50 -13.24 14.94
C VAL A 204 -6.84 -14.30 13.90
N THR A 205 -5.95 -15.28 13.70
CA THR A 205 -6.25 -16.47 12.90
C THR A 205 -6.40 -17.68 13.84
N VAL A 206 -7.45 -18.46 13.62
CA VAL A 206 -7.76 -19.64 14.44
C VAL A 206 -7.64 -20.94 13.62
N THR A 207 -7.44 -22.05 14.32
CA THR A 207 -7.15 -23.36 13.74
C THR A 207 -8.24 -23.91 12.85
N ASP A 208 -9.51 -23.64 13.16
CA ASP A 208 -10.66 -24.25 12.48
C ASP A 208 -11.93 -23.41 12.58
N GLU A 209 -12.89 -23.70 11.73
CA GLU A 209 -14.18 -23.00 11.66
C GLU A 209 -14.97 -23.03 12.99
N PRO A 210 -15.03 -24.12 13.76
CA PRO A 210 -15.66 -24.13 15.09
C PRO A 210 -15.05 -23.14 16.09
N SER A 211 -13.81 -22.75 15.93
CA SER A 211 -13.09 -21.81 16.80
C SER A 211 -13.40 -20.34 16.47
N VAL A 212 -13.99 -20.06 15.30
CA VAL A 212 -14.28 -18.69 14.83
C VAL A 212 -15.28 -17.99 15.74
N ASP A 213 -16.49 -18.55 15.95
CA ASP A 213 -17.56 -17.92 16.73
C ASP A 213 -17.13 -17.59 18.17
N PRO A 214 -16.49 -18.51 18.93
CA PRO A 214 -15.97 -18.19 20.26
C PRO A 214 -14.94 -17.08 20.25
N MET A 215 -14.04 -17.04 19.24
CA MET A 215 -13.03 -16.00 19.11
C MET A 215 -13.65 -14.65 18.74
N VAL A 216 -14.58 -14.64 17.79
CA VAL A 216 -15.37 -13.44 17.43
C VAL A 216 -16.03 -12.85 18.68
N ALA A 217 -16.65 -13.65 19.53
CA ALA A 217 -17.28 -13.18 20.76
C ALA A 217 -16.27 -12.55 21.75
N GLN A 218 -15.06 -13.09 21.85
CA GLN A 218 -14.00 -12.52 22.68
C GLN A 218 -13.49 -11.19 22.11
N VAL A 219 -13.20 -11.15 20.82
CA VAL A 219 -12.68 -9.96 20.15
C VAL A 219 -13.74 -8.85 20.09
N GLN A 220 -15.04 -9.19 19.97
CA GLN A 220 -16.14 -8.22 20.04
C GLN A 220 -16.19 -7.49 21.39
N LEU A 221 -15.80 -8.12 22.49
CA LEU A 221 -15.70 -7.45 23.79
C LEU A 221 -14.60 -6.38 23.78
N LEU A 222 -13.47 -6.64 23.11
CA LEU A 222 -12.41 -5.66 22.94
C LEU A 222 -12.86 -4.50 22.03
N ALA A 223 -13.44 -4.82 20.88
CA ALA A 223 -13.96 -3.82 19.94
C ALA A 223 -15.03 -2.91 20.55
N SER A 224 -15.74 -3.40 21.57
CA SER A 224 -16.77 -2.61 22.29
C SER A 224 -16.17 -1.63 23.32
N ASN A 225 -14.86 -1.69 23.58
CA ASN A 225 -14.19 -0.76 24.49
C ASN A 225 -13.94 0.58 23.76
N PRO A 226 -14.46 1.71 24.25
CA PRO A 226 -14.24 3.01 23.61
C PRO A 226 -12.76 3.40 23.45
N GLU A 227 -11.89 2.89 24.32
CA GLU A 227 -10.43 3.10 24.24
C GLU A 227 -9.83 2.54 22.93
N TYR A 228 -10.45 1.49 22.38
CA TYR A 228 -9.98 0.81 21.16
C TYR A 228 -10.81 1.18 19.93
N SER A 229 -11.56 2.27 19.97
CA SER A 229 -12.46 2.67 18.87
C SER A 229 -11.75 2.92 17.53
N ALA A 230 -10.45 3.21 17.56
CA ALA A 230 -9.62 3.40 16.37
C ALA A 230 -8.97 2.10 15.86
N ILE A 231 -9.09 1.00 16.62
CA ILE A 231 -8.45 -0.28 16.29
C ILE A 231 -9.40 -1.12 15.42
N GLU A 232 -8.92 -1.61 14.32
CA GLU A 232 -9.62 -2.63 13.54
C GLU A 232 -9.35 -4.03 14.10
N PHE A 233 -10.42 -4.78 14.36
CA PHE A 233 -10.33 -6.15 14.84
C PHE A 233 -10.78 -7.11 13.75
N SER A 234 -10.08 -8.24 13.60
CA SER A 234 -10.48 -9.29 12.67
C SER A 234 -10.19 -10.69 13.20
N VAL A 235 -11.05 -11.64 12.82
CA VAL A 235 -10.89 -13.07 13.09
C VAL A 235 -11.02 -13.84 11.78
N ALA A 236 -10.15 -14.81 11.54
CA ALA A 236 -10.16 -15.66 10.35
C ALA A 236 -9.75 -17.10 10.68
N THR A 237 -9.96 -18.02 9.75
CA THR A 237 -9.18 -19.26 9.63
C THR A 237 -8.06 -19.06 8.61
N GLU A 238 -7.08 -19.97 8.54
CA GLU A 238 -5.95 -19.87 7.59
C GLU A 238 -6.39 -19.73 6.12
N GLU A 239 -7.47 -20.40 5.75
CA GLU A 239 -8.02 -20.38 4.38
C GLU A 239 -9.25 -19.46 4.24
N GLY A 240 -9.71 -18.88 5.36
CA GLY A 240 -10.95 -18.11 5.42
C GLY A 240 -10.77 -16.62 5.14
N VAL A 241 -11.85 -16.00 4.68
CA VAL A 241 -11.90 -14.53 4.58
C VAL A 241 -11.98 -13.95 6.00
N PRO A 242 -11.16 -12.94 6.35
CA PRO A 242 -11.22 -12.31 7.66
C PRO A 242 -12.60 -11.72 7.98
N TYR A 243 -13.16 -12.11 9.12
CA TYR A 243 -14.36 -11.49 9.69
C TYR A 243 -13.95 -10.25 10.48
N SER A 244 -14.25 -9.10 9.96
CA SER A 244 -13.89 -7.81 10.56
C SER A 244 -14.87 -7.45 11.67
N ILE A 245 -14.36 -7.10 12.84
CA ILE A 245 -15.12 -6.84 14.07
C ILE A 245 -14.85 -5.38 14.51
N THR A 246 -15.92 -4.61 14.64
CA THR A 246 -15.87 -3.25 15.20
C THR A 246 -17.04 -3.07 16.16
N ALA A 247 -17.09 -1.94 16.87
CA ALA A 247 -18.29 -1.56 17.63
C ALA A 247 -19.53 -1.45 16.73
N GLU A 248 -19.33 -1.26 15.42
CA GLU A 248 -20.38 -1.14 14.41
C GLU A 248 -20.61 -2.44 13.62
N THR A 249 -20.00 -3.58 14.02
CA THR A 249 -20.21 -4.88 13.35
C THR A 249 -21.70 -5.25 13.22
N PRO A 250 -22.56 -5.06 14.22
CA PRO A 250 -24.00 -5.34 14.06
C PRO A 250 -24.68 -4.48 12.99
N GLN A 251 -24.21 -3.23 12.79
CA GLN A 251 -24.69 -2.35 11.73
C GLN A 251 -24.22 -2.86 10.37
N MET A 252 -22.98 -3.35 10.28
CA MET A 252 -22.43 -3.94 9.07
C MET A 252 -23.15 -5.23 8.68
N ASP A 253 -23.45 -6.10 9.63
CA ASP A 253 -24.22 -7.34 9.41
C ASP A 253 -25.65 -7.02 8.93
N ALA A 254 -26.28 -6.02 9.51
CA ALA A 254 -27.58 -5.54 9.04
C ALA A 254 -27.49 -5.00 7.60
N PHE A 255 -26.42 -4.29 7.28
CA PHE A 255 -26.17 -3.80 5.92
C PHE A 255 -25.92 -4.94 4.94
N PHE A 256 -25.12 -5.94 5.28
CA PHE A 256 -24.92 -7.13 4.44
C PHE A 256 -26.23 -7.92 4.22
N THR A 257 -27.07 -8.02 5.24
CA THR A 257 -28.41 -8.61 5.09
C THR A 257 -29.26 -7.85 4.06
N VAL A 258 -29.13 -6.53 4.00
CA VAL A 258 -29.79 -5.71 2.96
C VAL A 258 -29.19 -6.01 1.59
N LEU A 259 -27.86 -6.09 1.45
CA LEU A 259 -27.21 -6.45 0.18
C LEU A 259 -27.66 -7.82 -0.32
N ASP A 260 -27.69 -8.84 0.54
CA ASP A 260 -28.13 -10.21 0.20
C ASP A 260 -29.57 -10.25 -0.33
N SER A 261 -30.42 -9.36 0.16
CA SER A 261 -31.82 -9.25 -0.29
C SER A 261 -32.03 -8.30 -1.47
N THR A 262 -30.99 -7.59 -1.91
CA THR A 262 -31.09 -6.56 -2.95
C THR A 262 -30.99 -7.19 -4.34
N PRO A 263 -32.04 -7.07 -5.19
CA PRO A 263 -31.97 -7.55 -6.56
C PRO A 263 -30.82 -6.88 -7.33
N GLY A 264 -30.01 -7.66 -8.00
CA GLY A 264 -28.92 -7.17 -8.82
C GLY A 264 -27.55 -7.17 -8.13
N VAL A 265 -27.46 -7.36 -6.83
CA VAL A 265 -26.19 -7.62 -6.17
C VAL A 265 -25.74 -9.05 -6.52
N ALA A 266 -24.54 -9.17 -7.11
CA ALA A 266 -23.94 -10.46 -7.46
C ALA A 266 -23.02 -10.96 -6.35
N SER A 267 -22.21 -10.07 -5.81
CA SER A 267 -21.30 -10.31 -4.70
C SER A 267 -20.92 -8.99 -4.04
N TYR A 268 -20.36 -9.07 -2.88
CA TYR A 268 -19.77 -7.93 -2.20
C TYR A 268 -18.56 -8.38 -1.38
N SER A 269 -17.64 -7.46 -1.15
CA SER A 269 -16.47 -7.67 -0.30
C SER A 269 -16.10 -6.38 0.40
N ARG A 270 -15.45 -6.52 1.53
CA ARG A 270 -14.87 -5.41 2.26
C ARG A 270 -13.38 -5.64 2.44
N THR A 271 -12.61 -4.63 2.16
CA THR A 271 -11.18 -4.56 2.49
C THR A 271 -10.94 -3.27 3.25
N ASP A 272 -10.47 -3.38 4.49
CA ASP A 272 -10.21 -2.25 5.38
C ASP A 272 -11.39 -1.25 5.42
N TRP A 273 -11.24 -0.11 4.77
CA TRP A 273 -12.18 1.01 4.72
C TRP A 273 -12.97 1.10 3.40
N VAL A 274 -12.77 0.15 2.47
CA VAL A 274 -13.47 0.10 1.16
C VAL A 274 -14.49 -1.01 1.16
N LEU A 275 -15.75 -0.67 0.84
CA LEU A 275 -16.81 -1.61 0.51
C LEU A 275 -16.93 -1.71 -1.01
N SER A 276 -16.77 -2.91 -1.55
CA SER A 276 -16.95 -3.20 -2.97
C SER A 276 -18.22 -4.03 -3.19
N VAL A 277 -19.10 -3.59 -4.08
CA VAL A 277 -20.36 -4.29 -4.42
C VAL A 277 -20.39 -4.54 -5.93
N GLU A 278 -20.42 -5.80 -6.31
CA GLU A 278 -20.55 -6.24 -7.70
C GLU A 278 -22.02 -6.37 -8.09
N VAL A 279 -22.39 -5.80 -9.22
CA VAL A 279 -23.76 -5.83 -9.77
C VAL A 279 -23.84 -6.82 -10.93
N SER A 280 -24.84 -7.69 -10.92
CA SER A 280 -25.01 -8.73 -11.93
C SER A 280 -25.50 -8.22 -13.29
N ASP A 281 -26.23 -7.11 -13.31
CA ASP A 281 -26.83 -6.50 -14.50
C ASP A 281 -26.57 -4.99 -14.52
N PRO A 282 -25.94 -4.43 -15.57
CA PRO A 282 -25.69 -3.01 -15.67
C PRO A 282 -26.96 -2.14 -15.60
N ALA A 283 -28.12 -2.67 -15.96
CA ALA A 283 -29.40 -1.97 -15.82
C ALA A 283 -29.79 -1.71 -14.35
N LEU A 284 -29.25 -2.47 -13.42
CA LEU A 284 -29.52 -2.34 -11.97
C LEU A 284 -28.45 -1.50 -11.25
N PHE A 285 -27.41 -1.05 -11.95
CA PHE A 285 -26.28 -0.33 -11.41
C PHE A 285 -26.69 0.87 -10.54
N ARG A 286 -27.54 1.74 -11.10
CA ARG A 286 -28.05 2.94 -10.38
C ARG A 286 -28.95 2.60 -9.20
N SER A 287 -29.77 1.56 -9.31
CA SER A 287 -30.69 1.16 -8.24
C SER A 287 -29.94 0.60 -7.04
N VAL A 288 -28.91 -0.20 -7.29
CA VAL A 288 -28.03 -0.73 -6.23
C VAL A 288 -27.27 0.41 -5.55
N ALA A 289 -26.70 1.33 -6.32
CA ALA A 289 -26.01 2.49 -5.76
C ALA A 289 -26.92 3.37 -4.90
N ALA A 290 -28.14 3.65 -5.39
CA ALA A 290 -29.12 4.43 -4.63
C ALA A 290 -29.56 3.73 -3.34
N MET A 291 -29.65 2.41 -3.35
CA MET A 291 -29.92 1.63 -2.14
C MET A 291 -28.77 1.76 -1.13
N ILE A 292 -27.53 1.64 -1.58
CA ILE A 292 -26.36 1.79 -0.73
C ILE A 292 -26.31 3.19 -0.10
N GLU A 293 -26.50 4.25 -0.89
CA GLU A 293 -26.52 5.64 -0.40
C GLU A 293 -27.65 5.89 0.62
N ALA A 294 -28.78 5.20 0.47
CA ALA A 294 -29.91 5.32 1.38
C ALA A 294 -29.77 4.51 2.68
N THR A 295 -28.81 3.61 2.75
CA THR A 295 -28.62 2.73 3.90
C THR A 295 -27.45 3.24 4.76
N PRO A 296 -27.64 3.45 6.08
CA PRO A 296 -26.56 3.88 6.94
C PRO A 296 -25.41 2.87 6.94
N LEU A 297 -24.22 3.37 6.60
CA LEU A 297 -22.97 2.60 6.66
C LEU A 297 -22.25 2.84 7.99
N PRO A 298 -21.46 1.87 8.48
CA PRO A 298 -20.52 2.10 9.57
C PRO A 298 -19.55 3.24 9.24
N SER A 299 -19.15 4.01 10.25
CA SER A 299 -18.30 5.20 10.07
C SER A 299 -16.90 4.91 9.56
N PHE A 300 -16.41 3.68 9.77
CA PHE A 300 -15.11 3.23 9.28
C PHE A 300 -15.12 2.94 7.76
N ILE A 301 -16.28 2.76 7.12
CA ILE A 301 -16.35 2.66 5.66
C ILE A 301 -16.27 4.07 5.06
N SER A 302 -15.11 4.43 4.56
CA SER A 302 -14.87 5.74 3.95
C SER A 302 -15.07 5.75 2.46
N GLU A 303 -14.98 4.60 1.80
CA GLU A 303 -15.19 4.47 0.38
C GLU A 303 -16.15 3.32 0.05
N THR A 304 -17.03 3.55 -0.90
CA THR A 304 -17.90 2.51 -1.45
C THR A 304 -17.77 2.49 -2.95
N LEU A 305 -17.50 1.30 -3.48
CA LEU A 305 -17.32 1.03 -4.87
C LEU A 305 -18.46 0.15 -5.37
N VAL A 306 -19.19 0.58 -6.40
CA VAL A 306 -20.17 -0.25 -7.11
C VAL A 306 -19.59 -0.60 -8.47
N SER A 307 -19.55 -1.87 -8.80
CA SER A 307 -18.93 -2.39 -10.03
C SER A 307 -19.82 -3.33 -10.81
N HIS A 308 -19.60 -3.39 -12.12
CA HIS A 308 -20.10 -4.41 -13.02
C HIS A 308 -19.03 -4.72 -14.06
N ALA A 309 -18.61 -5.97 -14.16
CA ALA A 309 -17.47 -6.37 -14.97
C ALA A 309 -16.23 -5.53 -14.63
N GLN A 310 -15.65 -4.82 -15.62
CA GLN A 310 -14.47 -3.98 -15.41
C GLN A 310 -14.78 -2.52 -15.05
N VAL A 311 -16.06 -2.14 -15.00
CA VAL A 311 -16.44 -0.74 -14.75
C VAL A 311 -16.89 -0.54 -13.32
N SER A 312 -16.27 0.41 -12.64
CA SER A 312 -16.52 0.71 -11.23
C SER A 312 -16.83 2.20 -11.03
N VAL A 313 -17.74 2.51 -10.12
CA VAL A 313 -18.08 3.88 -9.71
C VAL A 313 -17.96 4.00 -8.20
N TYR A 314 -17.18 4.96 -7.74
CA TYR A 314 -17.09 5.31 -6.32
C TYR A 314 -18.25 6.20 -5.90
N LEU A 315 -18.91 5.86 -4.80
CA LEU A 315 -20.01 6.62 -4.21
C LEU A 315 -19.43 7.66 -3.23
N ASN A 316 -19.17 8.86 -3.68
CA ASN A 316 -18.50 9.90 -2.87
C ASN A 316 -19.41 11.04 -2.42
N GLY A 317 -20.71 11.01 -2.77
CA GLY A 317 -21.65 12.04 -2.30
C GLY A 317 -21.42 13.47 -2.80
N ASP A 318 -20.57 13.69 -3.81
CA ASP A 318 -20.20 15.02 -4.32
C ASP A 318 -21.17 15.61 -5.34
N GLY A 319 -22.31 14.94 -5.59
CA GLY A 319 -23.34 15.38 -6.55
C GLY A 319 -23.03 15.07 -8.02
N THR A 320 -21.92 14.42 -8.33
CA THR A 320 -21.53 14.09 -9.72
C THR A 320 -21.96 12.68 -10.14
N LEU A 321 -22.49 11.87 -9.24
CA LEU A 321 -22.80 10.45 -9.41
C LEU A 321 -23.68 10.17 -10.64
N ALA A 322 -24.72 10.95 -10.88
CA ALA A 322 -25.61 10.74 -12.02
C ALA A 322 -24.87 10.81 -13.37
N ALA A 323 -23.89 11.70 -13.50
CA ALA A 323 -23.05 11.82 -14.69
C ALA A 323 -22.03 10.69 -14.78
N GLN A 324 -21.44 10.28 -13.66
CA GLN A 324 -20.52 9.15 -13.57
C GLN A 324 -21.21 7.86 -13.99
N PHE A 325 -22.43 7.58 -13.48
CA PHE A 325 -23.22 6.41 -13.89
C PHE A 325 -23.59 6.47 -15.38
N THR A 326 -23.97 7.61 -15.92
CA THR A 326 -24.26 7.75 -17.35
C THR A 326 -23.03 7.44 -18.20
N THR A 327 -21.86 7.90 -17.77
CA THR A 327 -20.58 7.61 -18.43
C THR A 327 -20.25 6.11 -18.32
N ALA A 328 -20.39 5.51 -17.14
CA ALA A 328 -20.13 4.08 -16.91
C ALA A 328 -21.04 3.19 -17.77
N GLU A 329 -22.34 3.48 -17.81
CA GLU A 329 -23.32 2.75 -18.66
C GLU A 329 -22.97 2.88 -20.16
N SER A 330 -22.54 4.07 -20.59
CA SER A 330 -22.11 4.29 -21.98
C SER A 330 -20.84 3.49 -22.32
N ILE A 331 -19.88 3.41 -21.40
CA ILE A 331 -18.67 2.59 -21.54
C ILE A 331 -19.04 1.11 -21.62
N LEU A 332 -19.90 0.61 -20.73
CA LEU A 332 -20.37 -0.78 -20.72
C LEU A 332 -21.10 -1.16 -22.01
N ALA A 333 -21.83 -0.21 -22.60
CA ALA A 333 -22.52 -0.42 -23.88
C ALA A 333 -21.59 -0.36 -25.10
N SER A 334 -20.36 0.13 -24.93
CA SER A 334 -19.37 0.34 -26.00
C SER A 334 -18.35 -0.79 -26.09
N ASN A 335 -17.57 -0.80 -27.18
CA ASN A 335 -16.44 -1.72 -27.31
C ASN A 335 -15.26 -1.37 -26.39
N ALA A 336 -15.23 -0.18 -25.77
CA ALA A 336 -14.18 0.21 -24.84
C ALA A 336 -14.10 -0.73 -23.63
N ALA A 337 -15.25 -1.19 -23.11
CA ALA A 337 -15.28 -2.16 -22.03
C ALA A 337 -14.66 -3.52 -22.41
N ARG A 338 -14.69 -3.91 -23.69
CA ARG A 338 -14.10 -5.17 -24.17
C ARG A 338 -12.61 -5.06 -24.43
N ALA A 339 -12.11 -3.86 -24.71
CA ALA A 339 -10.69 -3.59 -24.92
C ALA A 339 -9.94 -3.45 -23.59
N ALA A 340 -10.65 -3.20 -22.48
CA ALA A 340 -10.09 -3.08 -21.16
C ALA A 340 -10.08 -4.46 -20.47
N ASP A 341 -8.92 -5.08 -20.38
CA ASP A 341 -8.73 -6.24 -19.49
C ASP A 341 -8.64 -5.82 -18.02
N HIS A 342 -8.62 -4.50 -17.74
CA HIS A 342 -8.47 -3.95 -16.42
C HIS A 342 -9.47 -2.81 -16.15
N GLN A 343 -9.67 -2.58 -14.89
CA GLN A 343 -10.64 -1.70 -14.25
C GLN A 343 -10.73 -0.30 -14.88
N ILE A 344 -11.93 0.08 -15.28
CA ILE A 344 -12.32 1.47 -15.55
C ILE A 344 -12.97 1.98 -14.28
N SER A 345 -12.34 2.91 -13.58
CA SER A 345 -12.88 3.42 -12.33
C SER A 345 -13.12 4.94 -12.40
N PHE A 346 -14.26 5.35 -11.87
CA PHE A 346 -14.53 6.75 -11.58
C PHE A 346 -14.06 7.03 -10.16
N GLY A 347 -12.96 7.79 -10.05
CA GLY A 347 -12.19 7.91 -8.84
C GLY A 347 -12.92 8.59 -7.67
N SER A 348 -12.47 8.27 -6.47
CA SER A 348 -12.81 8.90 -5.19
C SER A 348 -12.32 10.37 -5.09
N ARG A 349 -11.68 10.91 -6.11
CA ARG A 349 -11.13 12.27 -6.09
C ARG A 349 -12.18 13.28 -6.53
N PRO A 350 -12.30 14.45 -5.86
CA PRO A 350 -13.09 15.54 -6.35
C PRO A 350 -12.63 15.87 -7.76
N HIS A 351 -13.55 16.07 -8.71
CA HIS A 351 -13.30 16.48 -10.11
C HIS A 351 -13.40 15.39 -11.20
N GLY A 352 -14.23 14.34 -11.00
CA GLY A 352 -14.61 13.46 -12.10
C GLY A 352 -13.42 12.82 -12.83
N THR A 353 -12.55 12.15 -12.10
CA THR A 353 -11.43 11.43 -12.73
C THR A 353 -11.92 10.09 -13.25
N LEU A 354 -11.72 9.84 -14.53
CA LEU A 354 -11.91 8.53 -15.17
C LEU A 354 -10.53 7.90 -15.37
N ASP A 355 -10.24 6.86 -14.60
CA ASP A 355 -9.05 6.05 -14.77
C ASP A 355 -9.35 4.88 -15.72
N PHE A 356 -8.63 4.80 -16.80
CA PHE A 356 -8.74 3.76 -17.81
C PHE A 356 -7.43 3.01 -17.94
N LYS A 357 -7.44 1.72 -17.64
CA LYS A 357 -6.27 0.83 -17.72
C LYS A 357 -6.46 -0.20 -18.85
N PRO A 358 -6.18 0.15 -20.10
CA PRO A 358 -6.32 -0.78 -21.21
C PRO A 358 -5.08 -1.67 -21.32
N MET A 359 -5.27 -2.96 -21.64
CA MET A 359 -4.16 -3.80 -22.13
C MET A 359 -3.69 -3.35 -23.52
N ASN A 360 -4.61 -2.90 -24.36
CA ASN A 360 -4.32 -2.40 -25.69
C ASN A 360 -5.13 -1.13 -25.92
N TYR A 361 -4.54 0.03 -25.70
CA TYR A 361 -5.16 1.30 -26.05
C TYR A 361 -4.95 1.59 -27.54
N ASP A 362 -6.05 1.73 -28.25
CA ASP A 362 -6.08 2.14 -29.64
C ASP A 362 -7.04 3.33 -29.87
N GLU A 363 -7.10 3.79 -31.12
CA GLU A 363 -7.95 4.91 -31.51
C GLU A 363 -9.45 4.63 -31.29
N GLU A 364 -9.92 3.38 -31.46
CA GLU A 364 -11.30 3.01 -31.25
C GLU A 364 -11.68 3.08 -29.76
N ALA A 365 -10.82 2.57 -28.89
CA ALA A 365 -10.99 2.68 -27.43
C ALA A 365 -11.01 4.13 -26.99
N GLY A 366 -10.11 4.97 -27.49
CA GLY A 366 -10.08 6.39 -27.20
C GLY A 366 -11.36 7.12 -27.60
N ARG A 367 -11.87 6.88 -28.80
CA ARG A 367 -13.15 7.47 -29.28
C ARG A 367 -14.31 7.04 -28.40
N ALA A 368 -14.40 5.76 -28.05
CA ALA A 368 -15.46 5.25 -27.18
C ALA A 368 -15.45 5.91 -25.79
N ILE A 369 -14.27 6.20 -25.23
CA ILE A 369 -14.12 6.94 -23.96
C ILE A 369 -14.64 8.38 -24.11
N VAL A 370 -14.23 9.07 -25.18
CA VAL A 370 -14.70 10.44 -25.48
C VAL A 370 -16.22 10.47 -25.60
N ASP A 371 -16.79 9.56 -26.35
CA ASP A 371 -18.26 9.46 -26.54
C ASP A 371 -18.97 9.23 -25.19
N ALA A 372 -18.43 8.38 -24.33
CA ALA A 372 -18.98 8.11 -23.00
C ALA A 372 -18.86 9.33 -22.06
N VAL A 373 -17.75 10.05 -22.08
CA VAL A 373 -17.56 11.28 -21.28
C VAL A 373 -18.51 12.38 -21.76
N ILE A 374 -18.71 12.50 -23.07
CA ILE A 374 -19.66 13.46 -23.66
C ILE A 374 -21.09 13.09 -23.26
N ALA A 375 -21.47 11.81 -23.33
CA ALA A 375 -22.79 11.33 -22.95
C ALA A 375 -23.09 11.56 -21.46
N GLY A 376 -22.11 11.35 -20.59
CA GLY A 376 -22.21 11.61 -19.15
C GLY A 376 -22.42 13.05 -18.81
N GLY A 377 -21.87 13.96 -19.61
CA GLY A 377 -22.10 15.41 -19.50
C GLY A 377 -21.43 16.11 -18.33
N LEU A 378 -20.67 15.40 -17.50
CA LEU A 378 -19.98 15.95 -16.32
C LEU A 378 -19.03 17.10 -16.71
N TRP A 379 -18.30 16.95 -17.79
CA TRP A 379 -17.37 17.93 -18.34
C TRP A 379 -17.99 19.31 -18.66
N LYS A 380 -19.31 19.39 -18.75
CA LYS A 380 -20.00 20.67 -18.99
C LYS A 380 -20.05 21.59 -17.76
N THR A 381 -19.90 21.02 -16.59
CA THR A 381 -20.01 21.72 -15.30
C THR A 381 -18.76 21.56 -14.44
N THR A 382 -17.98 20.51 -14.65
CA THR A 382 -16.82 20.16 -13.84
C THR A 382 -15.71 19.64 -14.73
N SER A 383 -14.47 20.08 -14.51
CA SER A 383 -13.30 19.55 -15.19
C SER A 383 -13.22 18.03 -15.01
N THR A 384 -13.19 17.30 -16.12
CA THR A 384 -13.16 15.84 -16.12
C THR A 384 -11.81 15.36 -16.59
N LYS A 385 -11.07 14.68 -15.73
CA LYS A 385 -9.79 14.05 -16.07
C LYS A 385 -10.02 12.67 -16.66
N ILE A 386 -9.29 12.37 -17.72
CA ILE A 386 -9.21 11.04 -18.34
C ILE A 386 -7.76 10.59 -18.24
N ALA A 387 -7.50 9.61 -17.39
CA ALA A 387 -6.18 9.02 -17.21
C ALA A 387 -6.14 7.66 -17.91
N VAL A 388 -5.24 7.52 -18.88
CA VAL A 388 -4.95 6.26 -19.56
C VAL A 388 -3.63 5.74 -19.02
N LEU A 389 -3.69 4.62 -18.30
CA LEU A 389 -2.57 4.04 -17.55
C LEU A 389 -2.26 2.64 -18.11
N GLY A 390 -1.53 2.56 -19.21
CA GLY A 390 -1.15 1.30 -19.84
C GLY A 390 0.38 1.13 -19.91
N ASP A 391 0.83 -0.09 -20.12
CA ASP A 391 2.27 -0.41 -20.16
C ASP A 391 3.06 0.36 -21.23
N PHE A 392 2.40 0.70 -22.35
CA PHE A 392 3.03 1.38 -23.49
C PHE A 392 2.50 2.79 -23.75
N VAL A 393 1.35 3.12 -23.16
CA VAL A 393 0.68 4.41 -23.33
C VAL A 393 0.23 4.91 -21.96
N ASP A 394 0.85 5.98 -21.50
CA ASP A 394 0.51 6.62 -20.23
C ASP A 394 0.32 8.12 -20.45
N PHE A 395 -0.91 8.59 -20.26
CA PHE A 395 -1.20 10.03 -20.35
C PHE A 395 -2.45 10.39 -19.53
N THR A 396 -2.54 11.65 -19.17
CA THR A 396 -3.73 12.25 -18.57
C THR A 396 -4.11 13.50 -19.32
N VAL A 397 -5.36 13.55 -19.76
CA VAL A 397 -5.95 14.74 -20.38
C VAL A 397 -7.13 15.24 -19.55
N THR A 398 -7.43 16.54 -19.66
CA THR A 398 -8.53 17.17 -18.95
C THR A 398 -9.49 17.80 -19.95
N ALA A 399 -10.77 17.47 -19.79
CA ALA A 399 -11.89 18.08 -20.49
C ALA A 399 -12.48 19.16 -19.58
N ASP A 400 -12.23 20.44 -19.91
CA ASP A 400 -12.71 21.57 -19.14
C ASP A 400 -14.06 22.12 -19.65
N PRO A 401 -14.91 22.65 -18.76
CA PRO A 401 -16.17 23.29 -19.13
C PRO A 401 -15.99 24.39 -20.17
N GLY A 402 -16.69 24.26 -21.30
CA GLY A 402 -16.63 25.21 -22.40
C GLY A 402 -15.41 25.11 -23.31
N SER A 403 -14.50 24.16 -23.08
CA SER A 403 -13.35 23.91 -23.95
C SER A 403 -13.70 22.88 -25.03
N ASN A 404 -13.32 23.19 -26.29
CA ASN A 404 -13.35 22.23 -27.39
C ASN A 404 -12.00 21.49 -27.55
N ARG A 405 -11.07 21.69 -26.63
CA ARG A 405 -9.75 21.09 -26.59
C ARG A 405 -9.54 20.34 -25.29
N LEU A 406 -8.84 19.22 -25.39
CA LEU A 406 -8.35 18.49 -24.23
C LEU A 406 -7.01 19.08 -23.79
N GLU A 407 -6.89 19.42 -22.50
CA GLU A 407 -5.62 19.85 -21.94
C GLU A 407 -4.81 18.63 -21.50
N VAL A 408 -3.59 18.51 -21.99
CA VAL A 408 -2.64 17.46 -21.59
C VAL A 408 -2.04 17.85 -20.25
N THR A 409 -2.34 17.07 -19.20
CA THR A 409 -1.86 17.34 -17.83
C THR A 409 -0.69 16.46 -17.41
N LYS A 410 -0.55 15.27 -18.02
CA LYS A 410 0.57 14.34 -17.80
C LYS A 410 0.72 13.47 -19.05
N THR A 411 1.95 13.18 -19.46
CA THR A 411 2.24 12.24 -20.54
C THR A 411 3.63 11.65 -20.39
N ASN A 412 3.81 10.40 -20.81
CA ASN A 412 5.13 9.91 -21.17
C ASN A 412 5.50 10.50 -22.54
N GLU A 413 6.76 10.74 -22.81
CA GLU A 413 7.24 11.39 -24.05
C GLU A 413 7.30 10.43 -25.26
N ALA A 414 6.60 9.31 -25.25
CA ALA A 414 6.58 8.37 -26.35
C ALA A 414 5.86 8.95 -27.56
N GLN A 415 6.42 8.77 -28.75
CA GLN A 415 5.87 9.30 -30.01
C GLN A 415 4.44 8.75 -30.26
N GLU A 416 4.18 7.49 -29.95
CA GLU A 416 2.87 6.88 -30.11
C GLU A 416 1.83 7.54 -29.19
N THR A 417 2.20 7.81 -27.92
CA THR A 417 1.34 8.53 -26.96
C THR A 417 0.97 9.91 -27.48
N THR A 418 1.92 10.67 -28.03
CA THR A 418 1.66 12.00 -28.61
C THR A 418 0.66 11.91 -29.75
N ARG A 419 0.81 10.95 -30.67
CA ARG A 419 -0.09 10.73 -31.79
C ARG A 419 -1.51 10.41 -31.31
N LEU A 420 -1.66 9.51 -30.35
CA LEU A 420 -2.98 9.12 -29.80
C LEU A 420 -3.67 10.29 -29.10
N ILE A 421 -2.91 11.14 -28.39
CA ILE A 421 -3.47 12.36 -27.75
C ILE A 421 -3.97 13.34 -28.81
N GLU A 422 -3.21 13.58 -29.90
CA GLU A 422 -3.62 14.48 -30.98
C GLU A 422 -4.90 13.97 -31.66
N GLU A 423 -5.02 12.68 -31.91
CA GLU A 423 -6.21 12.05 -32.47
C GLU A 423 -7.41 12.17 -31.54
N LEU A 424 -7.22 11.94 -30.22
CA LEU A 424 -8.24 12.07 -29.20
C LEU A 424 -8.75 13.51 -29.09
N ASP A 425 -7.84 14.51 -29.09
CA ASP A 425 -8.18 15.93 -29.06
C ASP A 425 -8.94 16.35 -30.32
N GLY A 426 -8.50 15.90 -31.48
CA GLY A 426 -9.21 16.15 -32.74
C GLY A 426 -10.61 15.57 -32.76
N TYR A 427 -10.79 14.36 -32.23
CA TYR A 427 -12.09 13.73 -32.12
C TYR A 427 -12.98 14.47 -31.10
N TRP A 428 -12.46 14.84 -29.94
CA TRP A 428 -13.15 15.65 -28.94
C TRP A 428 -13.67 16.96 -29.53
N ALA A 429 -12.82 17.71 -30.23
CA ALA A 429 -13.19 18.97 -30.85
C ALA A 429 -14.33 18.80 -31.90
N ALA A 430 -14.28 17.71 -32.67
CA ALA A 430 -15.31 17.39 -33.65
C ALA A 430 -16.66 17.04 -33.02
N GLN A 431 -16.67 16.33 -31.91
CA GLN A 431 -17.89 15.87 -31.21
C GLN A 431 -18.53 16.96 -30.36
N THR A 432 -17.74 17.82 -29.73
CA THR A 432 -18.27 18.89 -28.85
C THR A 432 -18.89 20.05 -29.60
N GLY A 433 -18.47 20.26 -30.86
CA GLY A 433 -19.00 21.33 -31.70
C GLY A 433 -18.84 22.77 -31.14
N LEU A 434 -17.93 22.94 -30.17
CA LEU A 434 -17.58 24.22 -29.56
C LEU A 434 -16.59 24.99 -30.45
N GLY A 435 -16.89 25.14 -31.71
CA GLY A 435 -16.06 25.83 -32.70
C GLY A 435 -16.77 26.99 -33.36
#